data_37313d840240c50935184455d60f183b
#
_entry.id   37313d840240c50935184455d60f183b
#
_cell.length_a   1.000
_cell.length_b   1.000
_cell.length_c   1.000
_cell.angle_alpha   90.00
_cell.angle_beta   90.00
_cell.angle_gamma   90.00
#
_symmetry.space_group_name_H-M   'P 1'
#
loop_
_entity.id
_entity.type
_entity.pdbx_description
1 polymer ?
#
loop_
_entity_poly.entity_id
_entity_poly.type
_entity_poly.pdbx_seq_one_letter_code
_entity_poly.pdbx_strand_id
1 'polypeptide(L)'
;RELRGVPCIDLEKTASKRKSCVVSRSFGKRIEKFQELEEAVASYCLNASEKIRSENLVAKAVMVFVRTSPFQKQFGFYSNSRTVDFPIATNNSIEIVKNALSVLKVIFRKGHRYQKAGVMLTGLTDAENNENLFSSAKDERINRLMRSIDNTNYRYGRSTLSLASAGVRKSW
;
A
#
# COMPACT_ATOMS: atom_id res chain seq x y z
N ARG A 1 -5.01 -32.30 -20.15
CA ARG A 1 -5.09 -33.24 -19.01
C ARG A 1 -6.29 -32.89 -18.14
N GLU A 2 -6.46 -31.63 -17.71
CA GLU A 2 -7.57 -31.18 -16.85
C GLU A 2 -8.93 -31.43 -17.46
N LEU A 3 -9.13 -31.24 -18.76
CA LEU A 3 -10.36 -31.58 -19.48
C LEU A 3 -10.70 -33.08 -19.46
N ARG A 4 -9.77 -33.93 -19.05
CA ARG A 4 -9.93 -35.36 -18.84
C ARG A 4 -10.02 -35.76 -17.37
N GLY A 5 -10.22 -34.77 -16.46
CA GLY A 5 -10.31 -35.00 -15.02
C GLY A 5 -9.01 -35.32 -14.31
N VAL A 6 -7.85 -35.14 -14.99
CA VAL A 6 -6.53 -35.34 -14.38
C VAL A 6 -5.98 -33.98 -13.96
N PRO A 7 -5.85 -33.68 -12.64
CA PRO A 7 -5.34 -32.41 -12.17
C PRO A 7 -3.88 -32.21 -12.64
N CYS A 8 -3.57 -31.03 -13.14
CA CYS A 8 -2.22 -30.64 -13.52
C CYS A 8 -1.46 -29.92 -12.39
N ILE A 9 -2.22 -29.41 -11.43
CA ILE A 9 -1.72 -28.74 -10.23
C ILE A 9 -2.40 -29.38 -9.04
N ASP A 10 -1.63 -29.81 -8.06
CA ASP A 10 -2.16 -30.37 -6.83
C ASP A 10 -2.89 -29.30 -6.00
N LEU A 11 -3.94 -29.72 -5.29
CA LEU A 11 -4.68 -28.85 -4.40
C LEU A 11 -3.79 -28.49 -3.19
N GLU A 12 -3.45 -27.20 -3.05
CA GLU A 12 -2.78 -26.72 -1.84
C GLU A 12 -3.74 -26.84 -0.65
N LYS A 13 -3.46 -27.79 0.24
CA LYS A 13 -4.26 -28.03 1.45
C LYS A 13 -4.05 -26.94 2.52
N THR A 14 -2.96 -26.21 2.45
CA THR A 14 -2.61 -25.16 3.43
C THR A 14 -2.28 -23.88 2.67
N ALA A 15 -3.04 -22.81 2.91
CA ALA A 15 -2.74 -21.51 2.31
C ALA A 15 -1.37 -21.02 2.75
N SER A 16 -0.48 -20.74 1.80
CA SER A 16 0.82 -20.14 2.10
C SER A 16 0.65 -18.73 2.68
N LYS A 17 1.44 -18.39 3.70
CA LYS A 17 1.42 -17.04 4.27
C LYS A 17 1.74 -16.00 3.18
N ARG A 18 1.02 -14.89 3.22
CA ARG A 18 1.20 -13.78 2.29
C ARG A 18 2.61 -13.21 2.42
N LYS A 19 3.33 -13.13 1.31
CA LYS A 19 4.70 -12.56 1.25
C LYS A 19 4.73 -11.08 0.93
N SER A 20 3.66 -10.58 0.30
CA SER A 20 3.51 -9.18 -0.07
C SER A 20 2.04 -8.76 -0.11
N CYS A 21 1.78 -7.47 0.02
CA CYS A 21 0.45 -6.87 -0.12
C CYS A 21 0.52 -5.73 -1.11
N VAL A 22 -0.21 -5.85 -2.22
CA VAL A 22 -0.26 -4.85 -3.29
C VAL A 22 -1.62 -4.16 -3.29
N VAL A 23 -1.62 -2.82 -3.33
CA VAL A 23 -2.80 -2.00 -3.57
C VAL A 23 -2.48 -1.04 -4.70
N SER A 24 -3.17 -1.19 -5.83
CA SER A 24 -3.00 -0.33 -6.99
C SER A 24 -4.32 -0.11 -7.71
N ARG A 25 -4.44 1.04 -8.38
CA ARG A 25 -5.58 1.32 -9.24
C ARG A 25 -5.16 2.06 -10.49
N SER A 26 -5.88 1.84 -11.57
CA SER A 26 -5.86 2.72 -12.75
C SER A 26 -6.83 3.85 -12.51
N PHE A 27 -6.42 5.06 -12.88
CA PHE A 27 -7.23 6.26 -12.72
C PHE A 27 -8.24 6.36 -13.85
N GLY A 28 -9.49 6.72 -13.53
CA GLY A 28 -10.51 7.00 -14.53
C GLY A 28 -10.17 8.27 -15.32
N LYS A 29 -9.67 9.29 -14.62
CA LYS A 29 -9.09 10.51 -15.21
C LYS A 29 -7.58 10.51 -14.95
N ARG A 30 -6.78 10.83 -15.96
CA ARG A 30 -5.33 10.90 -15.82
C ARG A 30 -4.92 12.00 -14.87
N ILE A 31 -3.95 11.68 -14.03
CA ILE A 31 -3.41 12.59 -13.03
C ILE A 31 -2.14 13.25 -13.57
N GLU A 32 -2.08 14.57 -13.51
CA GLU A 32 -0.90 15.37 -13.85
C GLU A 32 -0.32 16.09 -12.64
N LYS A 33 -1.17 16.38 -11.63
CA LYS A 33 -0.77 17.12 -10.44
C LYS A 33 -0.18 16.17 -9.38
N PHE A 34 0.92 16.60 -8.79
CA PHE A 34 1.57 15.84 -7.72
C PHE A 34 0.62 15.58 -6.54
N GLN A 35 -0.12 16.61 -6.12
CA GLN A 35 -1.03 16.51 -4.98
C GLN A 35 -2.11 15.42 -5.15
N GLU A 36 -2.72 15.32 -6.33
CA GLU A 36 -3.72 14.26 -6.59
C GLU A 36 -3.09 12.86 -6.52
N LEU A 37 -1.84 12.73 -7.01
CA LEU A 37 -1.11 11.47 -6.94
C LEU A 37 -0.67 11.14 -5.51
N GLU A 38 -0.30 12.15 -4.73
CA GLU A 38 0.03 12.04 -3.30
C GLU A 38 -1.16 11.53 -2.49
N GLU A 39 -2.36 12.09 -2.68
CA GLU A 39 -3.59 11.65 -2.04
C GLU A 39 -3.95 10.21 -2.40
N ALA A 40 -3.78 9.84 -3.69
CA ALA A 40 -4.03 8.49 -4.17
C ALA A 40 -3.09 7.47 -3.51
N VAL A 41 -1.78 7.76 -3.52
CA VAL A 41 -0.76 6.89 -2.91
C VAL A 41 -0.96 6.77 -1.41
N ALA A 42 -1.26 7.87 -0.71
CA ALA A 42 -1.59 7.84 0.72
C ALA A 42 -2.81 6.94 0.99
N SER A 43 -3.86 7.06 0.20
CA SER A 43 -5.06 6.20 0.30
C SER A 43 -4.73 4.71 0.08
N TYR A 44 -3.83 4.40 -0.88
CA TYR A 44 -3.41 3.01 -1.10
C TYR A 44 -2.57 2.47 0.04
N CYS A 45 -1.70 3.29 0.65
CA CYS A 45 -0.94 2.92 1.85
C CYS A 45 -1.87 2.59 3.03
N LEU A 46 -2.91 3.42 3.26
CA LEU A 46 -3.89 3.16 4.31
C LEU A 46 -4.59 1.81 4.11
N ASN A 47 -5.06 1.55 2.89
CA ASN A 47 -5.71 0.29 2.56
C ASN A 47 -4.75 -0.92 2.68
N ALA A 48 -3.49 -0.75 2.30
CA ALA A 48 -2.49 -1.82 2.41
C ALA A 48 -2.14 -2.10 3.88
N SER A 49 -1.94 -1.06 4.68
CA SER A 49 -1.63 -1.20 6.11
C SER A 49 -2.79 -1.79 6.92
N GLU A 50 -4.03 -1.42 6.63
CA GLU A 50 -5.23 -2.03 7.22
C GLU A 50 -5.28 -3.54 6.93
N LYS A 51 -5.02 -3.93 5.67
CA LYS A 51 -5.01 -5.35 5.27
C LYS A 51 -3.95 -6.18 6.00
N ILE A 52 -2.71 -5.68 6.12
CA ILE A 52 -1.67 -6.43 6.83
C ILE A 52 -1.93 -6.47 8.32
N ARG A 53 -2.53 -5.41 8.93
CA ARG A 53 -2.92 -5.43 10.35
C ARG A 53 -4.03 -6.44 10.63
N SER A 54 -5.03 -6.55 9.74
CA SER A 54 -6.11 -7.53 9.90
C SER A 54 -5.63 -8.99 9.87
N GLU A 55 -4.45 -9.23 9.28
CA GLU A 55 -3.77 -10.53 9.23
C GLU A 55 -2.65 -10.66 10.28
N ASN A 56 -2.54 -9.71 11.22
CA ASN A 56 -1.48 -9.63 12.24
C ASN A 56 -0.06 -9.65 11.65
N LEU A 57 0.13 -8.99 10.50
CA LEU A 57 1.40 -8.91 9.79
C LEU A 57 2.04 -7.52 9.91
N VAL A 58 3.36 -7.48 9.74
CA VAL A 58 4.17 -6.27 9.59
C VAL A 58 5.00 -6.35 8.32
N ALA A 59 5.35 -5.21 7.74
CA ALA A 59 6.11 -5.11 6.50
C ALA A 59 7.52 -4.56 6.76
N LYS A 60 8.51 -5.08 6.03
CA LYS A 60 9.90 -4.61 6.08
C LYS A 60 10.18 -3.46 5.10
N ALA A 61 9.39 -3.35 4.03
CA ALA A 61 9.60 -2.31 3.03
C ALA A 61 8.30 -1.90 2.34
N VAL A 62 8.29 -0.68 1.80
CA VAL A 62 7.26 -0.18 0.89
C VAL A 62 7.85 0.18 -0.45
N MET A 63 7.27 -0.35 -1.51
CA MET A 63 7.53 0.05 -2.89
C MET A 63 6.37 0.90 -3.39
N VAL A 64 6.69 2.02 -4.03
CA VAL A 64 5.73 2.85 -4.75
C VAL A 64 6.04 2.79 -6.24
N PHE A 65 5.02 2.67 -7.06
CA PHE A 65 5.17 2.70 -8.50
C PHE A 65 4.12 3.61 -9.15
N VAL A 66 4.52 4.21 -10.26
CA VAL A 66 3.68 5.06 -11.10
C VAL A 66 3.88 4.70 -12.56
N ARG A 67 2.83 4.80 -13.38
CA ARG A 67 2.90 4.49 -14.80
C ARG A 67 1.94 5.36 -15.62
N THR A 68 2.42 5.84 -16.77
CA THR A 68 1.59 6.45 -17.82
C THR A 68 0.98 5.38 -18.73
N SER A 69 0.12 5.76 -19.65
CA SER A 69 -0.46 4.83 -20.63
C SER A 69 0.58 4.43 -21.68
N PRO A 70 0.78 3.12 -21.95
CA PRO A 70 1.68 2.68 -23.02
C PRO A 70 1.11 2.97 -24.43
N PHE A 71 -0.20 3.22 -24.52
CA PHE A 71 -0.88 3.41 -25.82
C PHE A 71 -0.85 4.86 -26.33
N GLN A 72 -0.36 5.81 -25.53
CA GLN A 72 -0.30 7.22 -25.90
C GLN A 72 1.11 7.63 -26.30
N LYS A 73 1.49 7.34 -27.54
CA LYS A 73 2.81 7.67 -28.11
C LYS A 73 3.14 9.19 -28.04
N GLN A 74 2.12 10.06 -28.13
CA GLN A 74 2.27 11.53 -28.14
C GLN A 74 2.85 12.12 -26.85
N PHE A 75 2.63 11.47 -25.68
CA PHE A 75 3.06 11.99 -24.38
C PHE A 75 4.25 11.23 -23.77
N GLY A 76 4.82 10.30 -24.51
CA GLY A 76 5.89 9.43 -24.03
C GLY A 76 5.43 8.44 -22.96
N PHE A 77 6.02 7.27 -22.95
CA PHE A 77 5.81 6.27 -21.90
C PHE A 77 6.76 6.55 -20.74
N TYR A 78 6.21 6.62 -19.52
CA TYR A 78 6.96 6.71 -18.28
C TYR A 78 6.45 5.67 -17.30
N SER A 79 7.36 4.86 -16.80
CA SER A 79 7.10 3.91 -15.72
C SER A 79 8.29 3.95 -14.78
N ASN A 80 8.02 4.12 -13.50
CA ASN A 80 9.05 4.12 -12.48
C ASN A 80 8.53 3.51 -11.18
N SER A 81 9.43 2.86 -10.45
CA SER A 81 9.16 2.33 -9.12
C SER A 81 10.39 2.47 -8.25
N ARG A 82 10.17 2.64 -6.95
CA ARG A 82 11.24 2.66 -5.96
C ARG A 82 10.76 2.06 -4.65
N THR A 83 11.66 1.34 -4.00
CA THR A 83 11.44 0.72 -2.69
C THR A 83 12.24 1.48 -1.63
N VAL A 84 11.68 1.55 -0.43
CA VAL A 84 12.38 1.99 0.78
C VAL A 84 12.12 0.97 1.89
N ASP A 85 13.19 0.60 2.58
CA ASP A 85 13.13 -0.31 3.73
C ASP A 85 12.81 0.49 4.99
N PHE A 86 12.03 -0.14 5.89
CA PHE A 86 11.81 0.40 7.22
C PHE A 86 12.94 -0.05 8.15
N PRO A 87 13.42 0.82 9.04
CA PRO A 87 14.43 0.43 10.04
C PRO A 87 13.96 -0.74 10.92
N ILE A 88 12.68 -0.76 11.21
CA ILE A 88 11.97 -1.80 11.96
C ILE A 88 10.72 -2.14 11.18
N ALA A 89 10.42 -3.45 11.01
CA ALA A 89 9.22 -3.86 10.31
C ALA A 89 7.97 -3.29 11.00
N THR A 90 7.05 -2.73 10.21
CA THR A 90 5.94 -1.92 10.72
C THR A 90 4.63 -2.19 10.00
N ASN A 91 3.51 -2.00 10.68
CA ASN A 91 2.18 -1.91 10.09
C ASN A 91 1.50 -0.55 10.42
N ASN A 92 2.29 0.38 10.94
CA ASN A 92 1.85 1.74 11.26
C ASN A 92 1.57 2.52 9.98
N SER A 93 0.31 2.87 9.76
CA SER A 93 -0.12 3.60 8.56
C SER A 93 0.58 4.94 8.39
N ILE A 94 0.88 5.67 9.49
CA ILE A 94 1.53 6.98 9.44
C ILE A 94 2.95 6.85 8.91
N GLU A 95 3.69 5.87 9.39
CA GLU A 95 5.06 5.60 8.97
C GLU A 95 5.11 5.13 7.52
N ILE A 96 4.22 4.18 7.14
CA ILE A 96 4.12 3.66 5.78
C ILE A 96 3.80 4.80 4.80
N VAL A 97 2.81 5.66 5.11
CA VAL A 97 2.47 6.82 4.28
C VAL A 97 3.63 7.78 4.14
N LYS A 98 4.28 8.16 5.26
CA LYS A 98 5.43 9.09 5.26
C LYS A 98 6.55 8.60 4.32
N ASN A 99 6.93 7.34 4.43
CA ASN A 99 7.98 6.74 3.59
C ASN A 99 7.53 6.62 2.13
N ALA A 100 6.30 6.20 1.87
CA ALA A 100 5.76 6.10 0.51
C ALA A 100 5.72 7.45 -0.19
N LEU A 101 5.32 8.53 0.51
CA LEU A 101 5.29 9.88 -0.06
C LEU A 101 6.71 10.42 -0.32
N SER A 102 7.70 10.08 0.50
CA SER A 102 9.09 10.43 0.22
C SER A 102 9.60 9.75 -1.06
N VAL A 103 9.26 8.48 -1.26
CA VAL A 103 9.55 7.74 -2.50
C VAL A 103 8.84 8.36 -3.70
N LEU A 104 7.56 8.70 -3.55
CA LEU A 104 6.76 9.31 -4.61
C LEU A 104 7.39 10.62 -5.12
N LYS A 105 7.89 11.47 -4.22
CA LYS A 105 8.60 12.71 -4.58
C LYS A 105 9.81 12.48 -5.50
N VAL A 106 10.51 11.36 -5.31
CA VAL A 106 11.68 11.01 -6.13
C VAL A 106 11.30 10.50 -7.52
N ILE A 107 10.21 9.69 -7.60
CA ILE A 107 9.79 9.07 -8.87
C ILE A 107 8.80 9.92 -9.67
N PHE A 108 8.24 10.96 -9.08
CA PHE A 108 7.33 11.88 -9.78
C PHE A 108 8.09 12.72 -10.81
N ARG A 109 7.53 12.88 -12.00
CA ARG A 109 8.01 13.79 -13.05
C ARG A 109 6.87 14.67 -13.52
N LYS A 110 7.08 15.97 -13.49
CA LYS A 110 6.12 16.95 -14.02
C LYS A 110 5.96 16.79 -15.54
N GLY A 111 4.75 17.01 -16.04
CA GLY A 111 4.45 16.92 -17.48
C GLY A 111 4.02 15.53 -17.97
N HIS A 112 4.05 14.54 -17.11
CA HIS A 112 3.53 13.20 -17.42
C HIS A 112 2.06 13.03 -16.98
N ARG A 113 1.31 12.27 -17.77
CA ARG A 113 -0.10 11.93 -17.53
C ARG A 113 -0.19 10.54 -16.94
N TYR A 114 -0.20 10.45 -15.63
CA TYR A 114 -0.23 9.17 -14.90
C TYR A 114 -1.58 8.49 -15.06
N GLN A 115 -1.55 7.21 -15.44
CA GLN A 115 -2.73 6.37 -15.61
C GLN A 115 -2.89 5.36 -14.46
N LYS A 116 -1.78 4.93 -13.87
CA LYS A 116 -1.80 3.95 -12.78
C LYS A 116 -0.75 4.30 -11.75
N ALA A 117 -1.13 4.13 -10.48
CA ALA A 117 -0.22 4.14 -9.35
C ALA A 117 -0.56 3.00 -8.39
N GLY A 118 0.38 2.65 -7.55
CA GLY A 118 0.16 1.66 -6.50
C GLY A 118 1.30 1.62 -5.51
N VAL A 119 1.02 0.90 -4.45
CA VAL A 119 1.98 0.58 -3.40
C VAL A 119 2.04 -0.93 -3.20
N MET A 120 3.20 -1.43 -2.82
CA MET A 120 3.43 -2.81 -2.47
C MET A 120 4.21 -2.86 -1.17
N LEU A 121 3.63 -3.49 -0.17
CA LEU A 121 4.31 -3.82 1.08
C LEU A 121 4.97 -5.18 0.93
N THR A 122 6.25 -5.27 1.26
CA THR A 122 7.07 -6.49 1.07
C THR A 122 7.77 -6.92 2.34
N GLY A 123 8.28 -8.15 2.36
CA GLY A 123 8.92 -8.72 3.53
C GLY A 123 7.94 -8.87 4.69
N LEU A 124 6.71 -9.36 4.39
CA LEU A 124 5.68 -9.54 5.42
C LEU A 124 6.09 -10.66 6.38
N THR A 125 6.01 -10.37 7.67
CA THR A 125 6.27 -11.29 8.78
C THR A 125 5.20 -11.14 9.84
N ASP A 126 5.02 -12.16 10.67
CA ASP A 126 4.07 -12.08 11.80
C ASP A 126 4.52 -10.99 12.78
N ALA A 127 3.56 -10.20 13.26
CA ALA A 127 3.84 -9.10 14.20
C ALA A 127 4.44 -9.62 15.53
N GLU A 128 4.01 -10.79 15.98
CA GLU A 128 4.50 -11.43 17.21
C GLU A 128 6.00 -11.77 17.15
N ASN A 129 6.50 -12.18 15.98
CA ASN A 129 7.91 -12.49 15.78
C ASN A 129 8.81 -11.23 15.72
N ASN A 130 8.22 -10.06 15.80
CA ASN A 130 8.88 -8.77 15.62
C ASN A 130 8.78 -7.88 16.86
N GLU A 131 8.46 -8.51 18.03
CA GLU A 131 8.49 -7.83 19.32
C GLU A 131 9.93 -7.38 19.60
N ASN A 132 10.18 -6.11 19.35
CA ASN A 132 11.42 -5.49 19.75
C ASN A 132 11.47 -5.45 21.28
N LEU A 133 12.54 -5.99 21.84
CA LEU A 133 12.90 -5.85 23.27
C LEU A 133 12.90 -4.38 23.75
N PHE A 134 12.83 -3.42 22.81
CA PHE A 134 12.85 -1.97 23.05
C PHE A 134 11.54 -1.28 22.59
N SER A 135 10.38 -1.99 22.61
CA SER A 135 9.11 -1.33 22.34
C SER A 135 8.88 -0.19 23.32
N SER A 136 8.70 1.01 22.80
CA SER A 136 8.51 2.19 23.62
C SER A 136 7.01 2.40 23.92
N ALA A 137 6.70 3.12 25.02
CA ALA A 137 5.33 3.56 25.34
C ALA A 137 4.68 4.34 24.17
N LYS A 138 5.49 4.95 23.29
CA LYS A 138 5.05 5.60 22.08
C LYS A 138 4.50 4.60 21.05
N ASP A 139 5.12 3.45 20.90
CA ASP A 139 4.70 2.41 19.96
C ASP A 139 3.37 1.80 20.39
N GLU A 140 3.16 1.58 21.69
CA GLU A 140 1.88 1.11 22.22
C GLU A 140 0.76 2.12 22.01
N ARG A 141 1.05 3.43 22.16
CA ARG A 141 0.06 4.48 21.89
C ARG A 141 -0.34 4.52 20.41
N ILE A 142 0.62 4.36 19.51
CA ILE A 142 0.36 4.30 18.08
C ILE A 142 -0.44 3.05 17.73
N ASN A 143 -0.09 1.90 18.27
CA ASN A 143 -0.84 0.66 18.05
C ASN A 143 -2.29 0.77 18.52
N ARG A 144 -2.54 1.38 19.67
CA ARG A 144 -3.89 1.67 20.17
C ARG A 144 -4.66 2.60 19.22
N LEU A 145 -4.01 3.64 18.72
CA LEU A 145 -4.61 4.56 17.74
C LEU A 145 -5.00 3.82 16.46
N MET A 146 -4.11 3.00 15.89
CA MET A 146 -4.39 2.25 14.67
C MET A 146 -5.57 1.28 14.86
N ARG A 147 -5.61 0.57 15.98
CA ARG A 147 -6.75 -0.30 16.34
C ARG A 147 -8.06 0.47 16.45
N SER A 148 -8.05 1.67 17.05
CA SER A 148 -9.24 2.51 17.18
C SER A 148 -9.74 2.99 15.80
N ILE A 149 -8.84 3.37 14.90
CA ILE A 149 -9.17 3.75 13.53
C ILE A 149 -9.77 2.56 12.78
N ASP A 150 -9.12 1.40 12.83
CA ASP A 150 -9.58 0.19 12.16
C ASP A 150 -10.96 -0.27 12.67
N ASN A 151 -11.18 -0.27 13.98
CA ASN A 151 -12.47 -0.60 14.59
C ASN A 151 -13.58 0.37 14.17
N THR A 152 -13.27 1.66 14.10
CA THR A 152 -14.25 2.68 13.66
C THR A 152 -14.59 2.45 12.17
N ASN A 153 -13.58 2.21 11.33
CA ASN A 153 -13.80 1.95 9.91
C ASN A 153 -14.53 0.63 9.65
N TYR A 154 -14.30 -0.38 10.49
CA TYR A 154 -15.04 -1.64 10.43
C TYR A 154 -16.53 -1.43 10.79
N ARG A 155 -16.80 -0.67 11.85
CA ARG A 155 -18.15 -0.48 12.38
C ARG A 155 -19.01 0.48 11.54
N TYR A 156 -18.42 1.58 11.06
CA TYR A 156 -19.16 2.67 10.42
C TYR A 156 -18.90 2.77 8.91
N GLY A 157 -18.07 1.88 8.36
CA GLY A 157 -17.73 1.84 6.94
C GLY A 157 -16.31 2.31 6.66
N ARG A 158 -15.75 1.80 5.55
CA ARG A 158 -14.38 2.12 5.14
C ARG A 158 -14.17 3.62 4.91
N SER A 159 -13.05 4.11 5.37
CA SER A 159 -12.63 5.52 5.25
C SER A 159 -13.49 6.52 6.04
N THR A 160 -14.26 6.06 7.04
CA THR A 160 -14.94 6.95 8.01
C THR A 160 -13.89 7.78 8.75
N LEU A 161 -12.81 7.15 9.19
CA LEU A 161 -11.61 7.83 9.67
C LEU A 161 -10.46 7.56 8.71
N SER A 162 -9.76 8.61 8.31
CA SER A 162 -8.56 8.51 7.47
C SER A 162 -7.53 9.56 7.84
N LEU A 163 -6.30 9.38 7.41
CA LEU A 163 -5.28 10.42 7.53
C LEU A 163 -5.58 11.55 6.54
N ALA A 164 -5.37 12.80 6.95
CA ALA A 164 -5.58 13.98 6.11
C ALA A 164 -4.80 13.93 4.79
N SER A 165 -3.64 13.27 4.77
CA SER A 165 -2.83 13.05 3.57
C SER A 165 -3.53 12.25 2.47
N ALA A 166 -4.59 11.51 2.79
CA ALA A 166 -5.37 10.75 1.80
C ALA A 166 -6.44 11.60 1.08
N GLY A 167 -6.55 12.88 1.42
CA GLY A 167 -7.57 13.79 0.88
C GLY A 167 -8.99 13.44 1.30
N VAL A 168 -9.91 14.37 1.10
CA VAL A 168 -11.34 14.21 1.42
C VAL A 168 -12.15 13.89 0.16
N ARG A 169 -11.79 14.52 -0.98
CA ARG A 169 -12.46 14.32 -2.26
C ARG A 169 -11.57 13.57 -3.23
N LYS A 170 -11.95 12.36 -3.58
CA LYS A 170 -11.22 11.52 -4.54
C LYS A 170 -11.71 11.83 -5.95
N SER A 171 -11.03 12.74 -6.65
CA SER A 171 -11.34 13.12 -8.03
C SER A 171 -10.67 12.24 -9.09
N TRP A 172 -9.96 11.22 -8.68
CA TRP A 172 -9.13 10.29 -9.47
C TRP A 172 -9.65 8.86 -9.50
#